data_c8a54dddbbccb733351c3d447538dbfb
#
_entry.id   c8a54dddbbccb733351c3d447538dbfb
#
_cell.length_a   1.000
_cell.length_b   1.000
_cell.length_c   1.000
_cell.angle_alpha   90.00
_cell.angle_beta   90.00
_cell.angle_gamma   90.00
#
_symmetry.space_group_name_H-M   'P 1'
#
loop_
_entity.id
_entity.type
_entity.pdbx_description
1 polymer ?
#
loop_
_entity_poly.entity_id
_entity_poly.type
_entity_poly.pdbx_seq_one_letter_code
_entity_poly.pdbx_strand_id
1 'polypeptide(L)'
;MLKLWKPLRTAVVGGMALAAASVAAYAQETLKIGGMGPLSGGGTSWGLAAQRGMDFAISDLNAAGGIKAGGKTYKLELVFYDDLYSAQGGKAAAERLVNQDNVKFIVGPVGSPPALAAISVTNPAKVIALTNGYAPGVLKNDAKDPYNFRLYNTNLEFGPPIIKWIKDNLKDIKKIGLLAPNDAVGQSVAKPLAADYEKQGFQVVLDFFERGTKEFTPLILRMMAQKVDAFEFDGNSPGDAGLMLKQIRQAGFKGRVFQVGGPAVDEIIEIAGPASDGFMTYDFIDWDMPKAKELKAAYEAKYGKGIISPFMPAFYHGVALLADAIKRADSIETDKVRDALDKMDGFDIGIYGPVKWTGKETYGINRQLLMQYFFSEVKGGKIIKVKKFTP
;
A
#
# COMPACT_ATOMS: atom_id res chain seq x y z
N MET A 1 -71.48 -38.68 -66.30
CA MET A 1 -70.82 -37.41 -66.70
C MET A 1 -70.46 -36.62 -65.44
N LEU A 2 -69.27 -36.75 -64.93
CA LEU A 2 -68.81 -36.02 -63.73
C LEU A 2 -67.65 -35.14 -64.13
N LYS A 3 -67.81 -33.87 -63.98
CA LYS A 3 -66.73 -32.86 -64.14
C LYS A 3 -65.96 -32.78 -62.86
N LEU A 4 -64.66 -33.04 -62.95
CA LEU A 4 -63.67 -32.86 -61.90
C LEU A 4 -63.26 -31.40 -61.76
N TRP A 5 -63.38 -30.84 -60.58
CA TRP A 5 -62.93 -29.56 -60.23
C TRP A 5 -61.60 -29.66 -59.46
N LYS A 6 -60.54 -29.05 -59.96
CA LYS A 6 -59.22 -28.95 -59.29
C LYS A 6 -59.17 -27.61 -58.49
N PRO A 7 -58.78 -27.62 -57.23
CA PRO A 7 -58.47 -26.35 -56.54
C PRO A 7 -57.02 -25.89 -56.80
N LEU A 8 -56.85 -24.63 -57.13
CA LEU A 8 -55.58 -23.89 -57.17
C LEU A 8 -55.03 -23.78 -55.74
N ARG A 9 -53.81 -24.25 -55.52
CA ARG A 9 -53.04 -23.97 -54.31
C ARG A 9 -52.18 -22.74 -54.55
N THR A 10 -52.50 -21.64 -53.88
CA THR A 10 -51.72 -20.42 -53.82
C THR A 10 -50.64 -20.65 -52.73
N ALA A 11 -49.39 -20.75 -53.12
CA ALA A 11 -48.23 -20.77 -52.21
C ALA A 11 -47.93 -19.34 -51.78
N VAL A 12 -48.17 -19.04 -50.50
CA VAL A 12 -47.67 -17.82 -49.85
C VAL A 12 -46.23 -18.10 -49.35
N VAL A 13 -45.26 -17.57 -50.03
CA VAL A 13 -43.85 -17.55 -49.56
C VAL A 13 -43.72 -16.44 -48.56
N GLY A 14 -43.82 -16.80 -47.28
CA GLY A 14 -43.50 -15.87 -46.17
C GLY A 14 -41.96 -15.80 -45.99
N GLY A 15 -41.40 -14.69 -46.44
CA GLY A 15 -40.00 -14.39 -46.17
C GLY A 15 -39.81 -14.03 -44.69
N MET A 16 -39.28 -14.95 -43.88
CA MET A 16 -38.70 -14.65 -42.56
C MET A 16 -37.38 -13.96 -42.76
N ALA A 17 -37.35 -12.63 -42.62
CA ALA A 17 -36.12 -11.90 -42.46
C ALA A 17 -35.57 -12.20 -41.06
N LEU A 18 -34.57 -13.11 -40.95
CA LEU A 18 -33.72 -13.23 -39.75
C LEU A 18 -32.92 -11.92 -39.64
N ALA A 19 -33.34 -11.04 -38.75
CA ALA A 19 -32.49 -10.00 -38.22
C ALA A 19 -31.43 -10.69 -37.36
N ALA A 20 -30.28 -11.02 -37.95
CA ALA A 20 -29.08 -11.38 -37.20
C ALA A 20 -28.61 -10.13 -36.45
N ALA A 21 -29.03 -10.00 -35.19
CA ALA A 21 -28.38 -9.11 -34.25
C ALA A 21 -26.95 -9.61 -34.07
N SER A 22 -26.02 -9.03 -34.82
CA SER A 22 -24.60 -9.18 -34.57
C SER A 22 -24.31 -8.57 -33.20
N VAL A 23 -24.37 -9.38 -32.16
CA VAL A 23 -23.72 -9.06 -30.89
C VAL A 23 -22.24 -9.01 -31.23
N ALA A 24 -21.72 -7.78 -31.41
CA ALA A 24 -20.29 -7.58 -31.49
C ALA A 24 -19.71 -8.14 -30.19
N ALA A 25 -19.19 -9.38 -30.24
CA ALA A 25 -18.38 -9.93 -29.19
C ALA A 25 -17.16 -9.04 -29.12
N TYR A 26 -17.15 -8.05 -28.22
CA TYR A 26 -15.94 -7.29 -27.91
C TYR A 26 -14.87 -8.32 -27.55
N ALA A 27 -13.83 -8.40 -28.37
CA ALA A 27 -12.69 -9.26 -28.06
C ALA A 27 -12.18 -8.87 -26.66
N GLN A 28 -12.33 -9.80 -25.73
CA GLN A 28 -11.87 -9.60 -24.37
C GLN A 28 -10.34 -9.72 -24.36
N GLU A 29 -9.66 -8.59 -24.17
CA GLU A 29 -8.20 -8.55 -24.09
C GLU A 29 -7.76 -8.74 -22.63
N THR A 30 -6.55 -9.25 -22.42
CA THR A 30 -5.94 -9.34 -21.10
C THR A 30 -5.06 -8.11 -20.86
N LEU A 31 -5.28 -7.42 -19.74
CA LEU A 31 -4.42 -6.36 -19.25
C LEU A 31 -3.67 -6.86 -18.01
N LYS A 32 -2.37 -7.06 -18.15
CA LYS A 32 -1.51 -7.44 -17.03
C LYS A 32 -1.28 -6.24 -16.12
N ILE A 33 -1.47 -6.45 -14.82
CA ILE A 33 -1.14 -5.51 -13.75
C ILE A 33 0.04 -6.09 -12.99
N GLY A 34 1.15 -5.37 -13.00
CA GLY A 34 2.34 -5.75 -12.26
C GLY A 34 2.16 -5.49 -10.76
N GLY A 35 2.69 -6.39 -9.95
CA GLY A 35 2.82 -6.24 -8.52
C GLY A 35 4.22 -6.62 -8.07
N MET A 36 4.70 -6.00 -7.00
CA MET A 36 5.96 -6.36 -6.38
C MET A 36 5.94 -5.99 -4.90
N GLY A 37 6.53 -6.85 -4.09
CA GLY A 37 6.63 -6.71 -2.64
C GLY A 37 7.34 -7.90 -2.04
N PRO A 38 7.79 -7.83 -0.77
CA PRO A 38 8.55 -8.90 -0.13
C PRO A 38 7.66 -10.12 0.15
N LEU A 39 7.93 -11.23 -0.50
CA LEU A 39 7.30 -12.54 -0.20
C LEU A 39 8.16 -13.39 0.74
N SER A 40 9.32 -12.88 1.14
CA SER A 40 10.27 -13.52 2.04
C SER A 40 10.89 -12.52 3.02
N GLY A 41 11.51 -13.00 4.11
CA GLY A 41 12.16 -12.17 5.11
C GLY A 41 11.21 -11.43 6.06
N GLY A 42 11.70 -10.39 6.71
CA GLY A 42 10.96 -9.65 7.77
C GLY A 42 9.76 -8.85 7.29
N GLY A 43 9.67 -8.59 5.99
CA GLY A 43 8.55 -7.87 5.36
C GLY A 43 7.48 -8.76 4.71
N THR A 44 7.57 -10.08 4.87
CA THR A 44 6.71 -11.07 4.20
C THR A 44 5.21 -10.79 4.40
N SER A 45 4.78 -10.40 5.60
CA SER A 45 3.37 -10.09 5.88
C SER A 45 2.87 -8.91 5.02
N TRP A 46 3.70 -7.92 4.79
CA TRP A 46 3.37 -6.78 3.93
C TRP A 46 3.23 -7.18 2.45
N GLY A 47 4.20 -7.97 1.95
CA GLY A 47 4.17 -8.42 0.54
C GLY A 47 3.00 -9.35 0.25
N LEU A 48 2.74 -10.32 1.13
CA LEU A 48 1.57 -11.19 1.02
C LEU A 48 0.25 -10.40 1.10
N ALA A 49 0.16 -9.40 1.98
CA ALA A 49 -1.01 -8.54 2.07
C ALA A 49 -1.21 -7.72 0.78
N ALA A 50 -0.13 -7.16 0.23
CA ALA A 50 -0.16 -6.44 -1.03
C ALA A 50 -0.68 -7.34 -2.17
N GLN A 51 -0.10 -8.52 -2.35
CA GLN A 51 -0.51 -9.49 -3.36
C GLN A 51 -1.98 -9.86 -3.21
N ARG A 52 -2.44 -10.22 -1.99
CA ARG A 52 -3.81 -10.61 -1.71
C ARG A 52 -4.80 -9.47 -1.94
N GLY A 53 -4.44 -8.23 -1.58
CA GLY A 53 -5.25 -7.05 -1.85
C GLY A 53 -5.44 -6.81 -3.35
N MET A 54 -4.38 -6.96 -4.14
CA MET A 54 -4.45 -6.88 -5.60
C MET A 54 -5.30 -8.01 -6.20
N ASP A 55 -5.12 -9.25 -5.73
CA ASP A 55 -5.92 -10.40 -6.17
C ASP A 55 -7.42 -10.19 -5.93
N PHE A 56 -7.82 -9.68 -4.76
CA PHE A 56 -9.21 -9.35 -4.47
C PHE A 56 -9.75 -8.28 -5.41
N ALA A 57 -9.01 -7.18 -5.61
CA ALA A 57 -9.45 -6.09 -6.48
C ALA A 57 -9.60 -6.54 -7.94
N ILE A 58 -8.65 -7.31 -8.44
CA ILE A 58 -8.67 -7.88 -9.79
C ILE A 58 -9.83 -8.86 -9.95
N SER A 59 -10.08 -9.71 -8.95
CA SER A 59 -11.21 -10.63 -8.93
C SER A 59 -12.55 -9.88 -9.00
N ASP A 60 -12.73 -8.86 -8.16
CA ASP A 60 -13.95 -8.03 -8.14
C ASP A 60 -14.17 -7.30 -9.47
N LEU A 61 -13.11 -6.69 -10.03
CA LEU A 61 -13.18 -6.01 -11.33
C LEU A 61 -13.52 -6.96 -12.47
N ASN A 62 -12.92 -8.15 -12.47
CA ASN A 62 -13.20 -9.18 -13.47
C ASN A 62 -14.63 -9.73 -13.34
N ALA A 63 -15.13 -9.93 -12.12
CA ALA A 63 -16.49 -10.34 -11.86
C ALA A 63 -17.51 -9.28 -12.31
N ALA A 64 -17.14 -7.99 -12.21
CA ALA A 64 -17.93 -6.86 -12.73
C ALA A 64 -17.84 -6.69 -14.26
N GLY A 65 -17.18 -7.60 -14.98
CA GLY A 65 -17.07 -7.59 -16.44
C GLY A 65 -15.78 -6.97 -16.98
N GLY A 66 -14.79 -6.68 -16.13
CA GLY A 66 -13.50 -6.11 -16.51
C GLY A 66 -13.49 -4.59 -16.60
N ILE A 67 -12.45 -4.05 -17.22
CA ILE A 67 -12.30 -2.60 -17.46
C ILE A 67 -12.60 -2.29 -18.93
N LYS A 68 -13.50 -1.33 -19.16
CA LYS A 68 -13.78 -0.81 -20.51
C LYS A 68 -12.94 0.45 -20.76
N ALA A 69 -12.19 0.46 -21.87
CA ALA A 69 -11.40 1.61 -22.30
C ALA A 69 -11.08 1.50 -23.80
N GLY A 70 -11.16 2.63 -24.53
CA GLY A 70 -10.83 2.67 -25.96
C GLY A 70 -11.69 1.74 -26.83
N GLY A 71 -12.97 1.54 -26.47
CA GLY A 71 -13.87 0.64 -27.19
C GLY A 71 -13.59 -0.85 -26.98
N LYS A 72 -12.71 -1.21 -26.04
CA LYS A 72 -12.34 -2.61 -25.71
C LYS A 72 -12.72 -2.92 -24.25
N THR A 73 -12.82 -4.23 -23.96
CA THR A 73 -13.00 -4.73 -22.59
C THR A 73 -11.77 -5.54 -22.19
N TYR A 74 -11.17 -5.19 -21.08
CA TYR A 74 -9.97 -5.83 -20.54
C TYR A 74 -10.31 -6.67 -19.32
N LYS A 75 -9.93 -7.95 -19.34
CA LYS A 75 -9.75 -8.76 -18.13
C LYS A 75 -8.39 -8.46 -17.53
N LEU A 76 -8.35 -8.33 -16.21
CA LEU A 76 -7.11 -8.08 -15.49
C LEU A 76 -6.44 -9.40 -15.09
N GLU A 77 -5.12 -9.42 -15.18
CA GLU A 77 -4.26 -10.52 -14.72
C GLU A 77 -3.16 -9.94 -13.81
N LEU A 78 -2.98 -10.53 -12.62
CA LEU A 78 -1.89 -10.16 -11.72
C LEU A 78 -0.61 -10.91 -12.09
N VAL A 79 0.47 -10.15 -12.27
CA VAL A 79 1.85 -10.68 -12.34
C VAL A 79 2.61 -10.11 -11.14
N PHE A 80 2.96 -10.95 -10.16
CA PHE A 80 3.56 -10.50 -8.91
C PHE A 80 4.93 -11.15 -8.67
N TYR A 81 5.94 -10.32 -8.31
CA TYR A 81 7.29 -10.78 -8.01
C TYR A 81 7.74 -10.41 -6.60
N ASP A 82 8.52 -11.31 -5.98
CA ASP A 82 9.24 -11.05 -4.74
C ASP A 82 10.39 -10.06 -5.00
N ASP A 83 10.39 -8.93 -4.31
CA ASP A 83 11.44 -7.92 -4.37
C ASP A 83 12.46 -8.03 -3.22
N LEU A 84 12.30 -9.06 -2.35
CA LEU A 84 13.16 -9.34 -1.20
C LEU A 84 13.31 -8.14 -0.24
N TYR A 85 12.42 -7.15 -0.33
CA TYR A 85 12.53 -5.85 0.37
C TYR A 85 13.91 -5.18 0.16
N SER A 86 14.49 -5.32 -1.00
CA SER A 86 15.84 -4.84 -1.31
C SER A 86 15.91 -4.02 -2.60
N ALA A 87 16.90 -3.16 -2.73
CA ALA A 87 17.12 -2.40 -3.96
C ALA A 87 17.40 -3.31 -5.16
N GLN A 88 18.23 -4.35 -4.96
CA GLN A 88 18.56 -5.31 -6.01
C GLN A 88 17.34 -6.11 -6.45
N GLY A 89 16.56 -6.63 -5.48
CA GLY A 89 15.32 -7.38 -5.76
C GLY A 89 14.28 -6.52 -6.44
N GLY A 90 14.10 -5.28 -5.97
CA GLY A 90 13.19 -4.31 -6.57
C GLY A 90 13.53 -3.98 -8.03
N LYS A 91 14.82 -3.77 -8.33
CA LYS A 91 15.26 -3.56 -9.71
C LYS A 91 15.00 -4.79 -10.59
N ALA A 92 15.37 -5.98 -10.12
CA ALA A 92 15.18 -7.22 -10.87
C ALA A 92 13.70 -7.54 -11.12
N ALA A 93 12.82 -7.33 -10.13
CA ALA A 93 11.38 -7.51 -10.29
C ALA A 93 10.80 -6.51 -11.30
N ALA A 94 11.21 -5.23 -11.25
CA ALA A 94 10.79 -4.22 -12.22
C ALA A 94 11.27 -4.57 -13.64
N GLU A 95 12.51 -5.02 -13.82
CA GLU A 95 13.03 -5.45 -15.14
C GLU A 95 12.23 -6.62 -15.74
N ARG A 96 11.81 -7.58 -14.91
CA ARG A 96 10.95 -8.69 -15.36
C ARG A 96 9.57 -8.20 -15.76
N LEU A 97 8.91 -7.41 -14.92
CA LEU A 97 7.58 -6.85 -15.19
C LEU A 97 7.57 -6.02 -16.47
N VAL A 98 8.57 -5.17 -16.67
CA VAL A 98 8.63 -4.26 -17.82
C VAL A 98 9.06 -4.97 -19.09
N ASN A 99 10.17 -5.72 -19.06
CA ASN A 99 10.82 -6.24 -20.27
C ASN A 99 10.35 -7.64 -20.68
N GLN A 100 9.84 -8.46 -19.75
CA GLN A 100 9.37 -9.81 -20.04
C GLN A 100 7.85 -9.89 -20.08
N ASP A 101 7.17 -9.28 -19.09
CA ASP A 101 5.71 -9.31 -19.00
C ASP A 101 5.01 -8.18 -19.75
N ASN A 102 5.76 -7.15 -20.15
CA ASN A 102 5.29 -5.96 -20.87
C ASN A 102 4.16 -5.23 -20.12
N VAL A 103 4.24 -5.12 -18.80
CA VAL A 103 3.25 -4.41 -17.99
C VAL A 103 3.36 -2.90 -18.22
N LYS A 104 2.21 -2.23 -18.28
CA LYS A 104 2.10 -0.76 -18.34
C LYS A 104 1.86 -0.12 -16.97
N PHE A 105 1.40 -0.91 -16.02
CA PHE A 105 0.96 -0.48 -14.69
C PHE A 105 1.48 -1.41 -13.62
N ILE A 106 2.04 -0.84 -12.57
CA ILE A 106 2.53 -1.56 -11.39
C ILE A 106 1.84 -0.97 -10.14
N VAL A 107 1.30 -1.82 -9.28
CA VAL A 107 0.88 -1.45 -7.93
C VAL A 107 1.89 -2.06 -6.96
N GLY A 108 2.71 -1.21 -6.39
CA GLY A 108 3.92 -1.57 -5.66
C GLY A 108 5.12 -0.73 -6.11
N PRO A 109 6.31 -1.02 -5.57
CA PRO A 109 6.59 -1.98 -4.51
C PRO A 109 6.17 -1.51 -3.12
N VAL A 110 6.28 -2.43 -2.16
CA VAL A 110 6.22 -2.10 -0.73
C VAL A 110 7.60 -1.69 -0.27
N GLY A 111 7.72 -0.47 0.30
CA GLY A 111 8.96 0.01 0.88
C GLY A 111 9.88 0.78 -0.05
N SER A 112 10.76 1.55 0.57
CA SER A 112 11.58 2.54 -0.15
C SER A 112 12.76 1.94 -0.92
N PRO A 113 13.52 0.95 -0.39
CA PRO A 113 14.65 0.41 -1.13
C PRO A 113 14.27 -0.16 -2.51
N PRO A 114 13.25 -1.05 -2.62
CA PRO A 114 12.82 -1.55 -3.92
C PRO A 114 12.17 -0.46 -4.79
N ALA A 115 11.42 0.51 -4.21
CA ALA A 115 10.78 1.57 -4.95
C ALA A 115 11.80 2.48 -5.67
N LEU A 116 12.80 2.95 -4.93
CA LEU A 116 13.86 3.80 -5.50
C LEU A 116 14.65 3.10 -6.62
N ALA A 117 14.91 1.79 -6.46
CA ALA A 117 15.61 1.03 -7.48
C ALA A 117 14.73 0.75 -8.72
N ALA A 118 13.45 0.44 -8.52
CA ALA A 118 12.49 0.19 -9.61
C ALA A 118 12.30 1.42 -10.52
N ILE A 119 12.35 2.64 -9.99
CA ILE A 119 12.20 3.89 -10.74
C ILE A 119 13.19 3.98 -11.92
N SER A 120 14.41 3.48 -11.74
CA SER A 120 15.41 3.48 -12.82
C SER A 120 15.00 2.62 -14.03
N VAL A 121 14.05 1.71 -13.86
CA VAL A 121 13.50 0.83 -14.90
C VAL A 121 12.15 1.33 -15.39
N THR A 122 11.24 1.67 -14.46
CA THR A 122 9.85 2.00 -14.78
C THR A 122 9.71 3.36 -15.49
N ASN A 123 10.48 4.37 -15.08
CA ASN A 123 10.38 5.71 -15.68
C ASN A 123 10.80 5.78 -17.15
N PRO A 124 11.97 5.26 -17.55
CA PRO A 124 12.34 5.25 -18.97
C PRO A 124 11.34 4.47 -19.83
N ALA A 125 10.71 3.44 -19.26
CA ALA A 125 9.71 2.62 -19.93
C ALA A 125 8.29 3.24 -19.88
N LYS A 126 8.12 4.40 -19.25
CA LYS A 126 6.82 5.06 -19.05
C LYS A 126 5.79 4.17 -18.36
N VAL A 127 6.22 3.34 -17.42
CA VAL A 127 5.34 2.47 -16.63
C VAL A 127 4.86 3.23 -15.40
N ILE A 128 3.55 3.33 -15.21
CA ILE A 128 2.96 3.95 -14.01
C ILE A 128 3.17 3.03 -12.82
N ALA A 129 3.75 3.57 -11.74
CA ALA A 129 3.94 2.87 -10.47
C ALA A 129 3.15 3.56 -9.34
N LEU A 130 2.20 2.82 -8.77
CA LEU A 130 1.47 3.22 -7.56
C LEU A 130 2.14 2.56 -6.36
N THR A 131 3.07 3.27 -5.73
CA THR A 131 4.02 2.69 -4.76
C THR A 131 3.70 3.05 -3.32
N ASN A 132 4.29 2.28 -2.40
CA ASN A 132 4.21 2.51 -0.95
C ASN A 132 5.60 2.83 -0.34
N GLY A 133 6.54 3.31 -1.14
CA GLY A 133 7.86 3.73 -0.65
C GLY A 133 7.80 5.08 0.09
N TYR A 134 8.30 5.14 1.32
CA TYR A 134 8.26 6.36 2.15
C TYR A 134 9.32 7.41 1.79
N ALA A 135 10.49 6.98 1.30
CA ALA A 135 11.59 7.89 1.05
C ALA A 135 11.18 9.05 0.12
N PRO A 136 11.57 10.31 0.42
CA PRO A 136 11.21 11.47 -0.40
C PRO A 136 11.58 11.32 -1.87
N GLY A 137 12.71 10.68 -2.17
CA GLY A 137 13.18 10.43 -3.54
C GLY A 137 12.24 9.63 -4.43
N VAL A 138 11.26 8.92 -3.85
CA VAL A 138 10.24 8.18 -4.62
C VAL A 138 9.30 9.12 -5.38
N LEU A 139 9.06 10.34 -4.85
CA LEU A 139 8.21 11.36 -5.49
C LEU A 139 8.98 12.64 -5.85
N LYS A 140 10.30 12.62 -5.81
CA LYS A 140 11.09 13.82 -6.10
C LYS A 140 10.78 14.34 -7.51
N ASN A 141 10.28 15.57 -7.58
CA ASN A 141 9.97 16.21 -8.84
C ASN A 141 11.23 16.81 -9.46
N ASP A 142 11.91 16.07 -10.28
CA ASP A 142 12.95 16.56 -11.18
C ASP A 142 12.59 16.33 -12.65
N ALA A 143 11.31 16.17 -12.96
CA ALA A 143 10.75 15.83 -14.28
C ALA A 143 11.20 14.46 -14.82
N LYS A 144 11.98 13.69 -14.05
CA LYS A 144 12.43 12.34 -14.43
C LYS A 144 11.50 11.24 -13.90
N ASP A 145 10.60 11.58 -12.95
CA ASP A 145 9.71 10.63 -12.30
C ASP A 145 8.21 10.92 -12.52
N PRO A 146 7.77 11.22 -13.77
CA PRO A 146 6.38 11.61 -14.03
C PRO A 146 5.37 10.46 -13.93
N TYR A 147 5.80 9.23 -13.64
CA TYR A 147 4.95 8.03 -13.64
C TYR A 147 4.79 7.40 -12.25
N ASN A 148 5.34 8.03 -11.20
CA ASN A 148 5.23 7.52 -9.83
C ASN A 148 4.15 8.27 -9.04
N PHE A 149 3.36 7.51 -8.30
CA PHE A 149 2.33 7.98 -7.38
C PHE A 149 2.49 7.21 -6.06
N ARG A 150 2.25 7.86 -4.92
CA ARG A 150 2.34 7.22 -3.61
C ARG A 150 0.97 7.07 -2.98
N LEU A 151 0.63 5.86 -2.57
CA LEU A 151 -0.71 5.45 -2.16
C LEU A 151 -1.11 5.81 -0.72
N TYR A 152 -0.22 6.39 0.10
CA TYR A 152 -0.54 6.83 1.45
C TYR A 152 0.49 7.82 2.03
N ASN A 153 0.15 8.42 3.19
CA ASN A 153 0.98 9.40 3.87
C ASN A 153 2.34 8.82 4.28
N THR A 154 3.36 9.67 4.37
CA THR A 154 4.67 9.31 4.92
C THR A 154 4.86 9.91 6.31
N ASN A 155 5.99 9.62 6.94
CA ASN A 155 6.36 10.23 8.21
C ASN A 155 6.46 11.76 8.15
N LEU A 156 6.65 12.35 6.98
CA LEU A 156 6.67 13.81 6.82
C LEU A 156 5.27 14.41 7.04
N GLU A 157 4.19 13.68 6.75
CA GLU A 157 2.81 14.12 6.98
C GLU A 157 2.28 13.66 8.35
N PHE A 158 2.51 12.42 8.77
CA PHE A 158 1.95 11.90 10.02
C PHE A 158 2.87 12.10 11.23
N GLY A 159 4.18 12.19 11.05
CA GLY A 159 5.16 12.31 12.13
C GLY A 159 4.92 13.54 13.01
N PRO A 160 4.96 14.78 12.47
CA PRO A 160 4.85 15.98 13.28
C PRO A 160 3.57 16.05 14.12
N PRO A 161 2.35 15.74 13.61
CA PRO A 161 1.13 15.72 14.42
C PRO A 161 1.14 14.66 15.53
N ILE A 162 1.67 13.46 15.27
CA ILE A 162 1.78 12.39 16.28
C ILE A 162 2.78 12.79 17.36
N ILE A 163 3.96 13.28 16.98
CA ILE A 163 4.99 13.71 17.93
C ILE A 163 4.48 14.85 18.81
N LYS A 164 3.74 15.81 18.23
CA LYS A 164 3.07 16.84 19.00
C LYS A 164 2.08 16.23 20.01
N TRP A 165 1.28 15.27 19.59
CA TRP A 165 0.36 14.58 20.48
C TRP A 165 1.10 13.86 21.62
N ILE A 166 2.23 13.17 21.33
CA ILE A 166 3.10 12.56 22.35
C ILE A 166 3.57 13.62 23.34
N LYS A 167 4.07 14.77 22.87
CA LYS A 167 4.52 15.89 23.72
C LYS A 167 3.42 16.40 24.63
N ASP A 168 2.21 16.51 24.09
CA ASP A 168 1.08 17.11 24.83
C ASP A 168 0.47 16.14 25.83
N ASN A 169 0.56 14.83 25.62
CA ASN A 169 -0.16 13.81 26.42
C ASN A 169 0.76 12.92 27.27
N LEU A 170 2.05 12.77 26.92
CA LEU A 170 3.01 11.90 27.62
C LEU A 170 4.14 12.73 28.21
N LYS A 171 3.84 13.43 29.33
CA LYS A 171 4.71 14.47 29.94
C LYS A 171 5.98 13.93 30.59
N ASP A 172 6.02 12.65 30.89
CA ASP A 172 7.13 11.93 31.52
C ASP A 172 8.27 11.63 30.52
N ILE A 173 8.02 11.73 29.20
CA ILE A 173 9.00 11.47 28.16
C ILE A 173 9.78 12.74 27.83
N LYS A 174 11.11 12.64 27.87
CA LYS A 174 12.05 13.73 27.52
C LYS A 174 13.11 13.27 26.53
N LYS A 175 13.49 11.99 26.55
CA LYS A 175 14.56 11.44 25.72
C LYS A 175 14.12 10.19 24.99
N ILE A 176 14.25 10.23 23.65
CA ILE A 176 13.85 9.15 22.75
C ILE A 176 15.08 8.40 22.24
N GLY A 177 15.07 7.08 22.31
CA GLY A 177 16.02 6.21 21.63
C GLY A 177 15.40 5.74 20.29
N LEU A 178 15.89 6.26 19.17
CA LEU A 178 15.40 5.91 17.84
C LEU A 178 16.30 4.85 17.21
N LEU A 179 15.76 3.66 16.95
CA LEU A 179 16.42 2.54 16.27
C LEU A 179 15.89 2.39 14.86
N ALA A 180 16.75 2.56 13.87
CA ALA A 180 16.38 2.51 12.46
C ALA A 180 17.28 1.58 11.65
N PRO A 181 16.81 0.99 10.54
CA PRO A 181 17.66 0.21 9.65
C PRO A 181 18.66 1.11 8.90
N ASN A 182 19.85 0.57 8.63
CA ASN A 182 20.89 1.23 7.84
C ASN A 182 20.65 1.06 6.34
N ASP A 183 19.51 1.56 5.86
CA ASP A 183 19.15 1.53 4.45
C ASP A 183 18.50 2.86 4.00
N ALA A 184 17.88 2.87 2.83
CA ALA A 184 17.21 4.06 2.29
C ALA A 184 16.13 4.64 3.23
N VAL A 185 15.45 3.81 4.03
CA VAL A 185 14.46 4.27 5.02
C VAL A 185 15.18 4.94 6.18
N GLY A 186 16.11 4.26 6.85
CA GLY A 186 16.82 4.80 8.00
C GLY A 186 17.60 6.08 7.67
N GLN A 187 18.24 6.13 6.48
CA GLN A 187 19.01 7.30 6.07
C GLN A 187 18.15 8.52 5.69
N SER A 188 16.95 8.32 5.16
CA SER A 188 16.11 9.40 4.64
C SER A 188 14.83 9.66 5.45
N VAL A 189 14.45 8.75 6.35
CA VAL A 189 13.22 8.84 7.16
C VAL A 189 13.52 9.08 8.63
N ALA A 190 14.42 8.29 9.23
CA ALA A 190 14.71 8.40 10.66
C ALA A 190 15.37 9.73 11.08
N LYS A 191 16.24 10.29 10.22
CA LYS A 191 16.87 11.58 10.52
C LYS A 191 15.86 12.74 10.55
N PRO A 192 14.96 12.90 9.56
CA PRO A 192 13.88 13.89 9.65
C PRO A 192 12.97 13.68 10.87
N LEU A 193 12.64 12.43 11.19
CA LEU A 193 11.82 12.11 12.37
C LEU A 193 12.52 12.51 13.67
N ALA A 194 13.83 12.22 13.80
CA ALA A 194 14.63 12.67 14.94
C ALA A 194 14.58 14.20 15.08
N ALA A 195 14.77 14.94 13.97
CA ALA A 195 14.68 16.39 13.95
C ALA A 195 13.28 16.90 14.35
N ASP A 196 12.21 16.20 14.00
CA ASP A 196 10.85 16.56 14.40
C ASP A 196 10.62 16.35 15.91
N TYR A 197 11.18 15.29 16.51
CA TYR A 197 11.20 15.11 17.95
C TYR A 197 11.99 16.26 18.64
N GLU A 198 13.16 16.61 18.12
CA GLU A 198 13.98 17.70 18.66
C GLU A 198 13.29 19.06 18.59
N LYS A 199 12.58 19.38 17.50
CA LYS A 199 11.74 20.58 17.37
C LYS A 199 10.65 20.66 18.44
N GLN A 200 10.14 19.53 18.90
CA GLN A 200 9.18 19.46 20.02
C GLN A 200 9.85 19.46 21.41
N GLY A 201 11.19 19.60 21.46
CA GLY A 201 11.97 19.68 22.70
C GLY A 201 12.27 18.34 23.35
N PHE A 202 12.26 17.25 22.60
CA PHE A 202 12.82 15.98 23.04
C PHE A 202 14.33 15.92 22.76
N GLN A 203 15.07 15.17 23.58
CA GLN A 203 16.41 14.72 23.23
C GLN A 203 16.29 13.42 22.43
N VAL A 204 17.12 13.24 21.40
CA VAL A 204 17.10 12.03 20.58
C VAL A 204 18.47 11.37 20.57
N VAL A 205 18.47 10.06 20.76
CA VAL A 205 19.60 9.17 20.52
C VAL A 205 19.25 8.32 19.32
N LEU A 206 19.85 8.57 18.17
CA LEU A 206 19.62 7.85 16.93
C LEU A 206 20.73 6.82 16.74
N ASP A 207 20.38 5.56 16.48
CA ASP A 207 21.30 4.49 16.15
C ASP A 207 20.75 3.61 15.02
N PHE A 208 21.64 2.93 14.30
CA PHE A 208 21.30 2.16 13.12
C PHE A 208 21.72 0.70 13.29
N PHE A 209 20.99 -0.19 12.60
CA PHE A 209 21.28 -1.61 12.52
C PHE A 209 21.16 -2.12 11.07
N GLU A 210 21.81 -3.23 10.75
CA GLU A 210 21.68 -3.88 9.45
C GLU A 210 20.40 -4.73 9.40
N ARG A 211 19.63 -4.64 8.31
CA ARG A 211 18.42 -5.47 8.14
C ARG A 211 18.79 -6.95 8.22
N GLY A 212 17.90 -7.72 8.84
CA GLY A 212 18.10 -9.13 9.12
C GLY A 212 18.82 -9.41 10.44
N THR A 213 19.22 -8.36 11.18
CA THR A 213 19.68 -8.48 12.57
C THR A 213 18.66 -9.26 13.40
N LYS A 214 19.16 -10.23 14.19
CA LYS A 214 18.31 -11.04 15.08
C LYS A 214 18.51 -10.70 16.55
N GLU A 215 19.63 -10.08 16.88
CA GLU A 215 20.04 -9.76 18.24
C GLU A 215 20.22 -8.24 18.40
N PHE A 216 19.26 -7.58 19.01
CA PHE A 216 19.22 -6.14 19.23
C PHE A 216 19.65 -5.74 20.64
N THR A 217 19.83 -6.70 21.56
CA THR A 217 20.13 -6.46 22.98
C THR A 217 21.32 -5.52 23.18
N PRO A 218 22.45 -5.65 22.45
CA PRO A 218 23.58 -4.73 22.62
C PRO A 218 23.25 -3.27 22.31
N LEU A 219 22.44 -3.02 21.25
CA LEU A 219 21.97 -1.69 20.88
C LEU A 219 21.01 -1.14 21.92
N ILE A 220 20.06 -1.96 22.37
CA ILE A 220 19.08 -1.63 23.39
C ILE A 220 19.77 -1.22 24.70
N LEU A 221 20.69 -2.03 25.18
CA LEU A 221 21.43 -1.74 26.43
C LEU A 221 22.27 -0.47 26.32
N ARG A 222 22.88 -0.20 25.16
CA ARG A 222 23.62 1.05 24.91
C ARG A 222 22.72 2.27 25.01
N MET A 223 21.48 2.21 24.47
CA MET A 223 20.50 3.30 24.59
C MET A 223 19.96 3.43 26.02
N MET A 224 19.66 2.31 26.68
CA MET A 224 19.24 2.33 28.09
C MET A 224 20.30 2.95 29.00
N ALA A 225 21.59 2.70 28.76
CA ALA A 225 22.68 3.35 29.48
C ALA A 225 22.71 4.88 29.29
N GLN A 226 22.16 5.38 28.17
CA GLN A 226 21.98 6.81 27.92
C GLN A 226 20.71 7.38 28.57
N LYS A 227 19.95 6.57 29.33
CA LYS A 227 18.73 6.94 30.06
C LYS A 227 17.64 7.47 29.12
N VAL A 228 17.34 6.72 28.05
CA VAL A 228 16.17 7.01 27.20
C VAL A 228 14.88 6.69 27.98
N ASP A 229 13.86 7.51 27.80
CA ASP A 229 12.54 7.38 28.44
C ASP A 229 11.59 6.56 27.57
N ALA A 230 11.84 6.55 26.25
CA ALA A 230 11.07 5.79 25.28
C ALA A 230 11.96 5.33 24.12
N PHE A 231 11.50 4.26 23.43
CA PHE A 231 12.06 3.82 22.14
C PHE A 231 11.11 4.18 21.00
N GLU A 232 11.67 4.47 19.83
CA GLU A 232 10.97 4.73 18.57
C GLU A 232 11.52 3.83 17.46
N PHE A 233 10.63 3.25 16.65
CA PHE A 233 10.92 2.22 15.66
C PHE A 233 10.55 2.58 14.22
N ASP A 234 10.28 3.83 13.89
CA ASP A 234 9.84 4.18 12.52
C ASP A 234 10.76 3.62 11.43
N GLY A 235 10.15 3.15 10.35
CA GLY A 235 10.85 2.56 9.21
C GLY A 235 11.23 1.08 9.38
N ASN A 236 10.88 0.45 10.50
CA ASN A 236 11.14 -0.97 10.72
C ASN A 236 10.07 -1.86 10.09
N SER A 237 10.49 -3.06 9.65
CA SER A 237 9.58 -4.11 9.24
C SER A 237 8.85 -4.71 10.45
N PRO A 238 7.68 -5.36 10.26
CA PRO A 238 6.97 -5.99 11.37
C PRO A 238 7.82 -6.99 12.16
N GLY A 239 8.61 -7.79 11.42
CA GLY A 239 9.51 -8.78 12.02
C GLY A 239 10.60 -8.16 12.90
N ASP A 240 11.23 -7.09 12.42
CA ASP A 240 12.28 -6.38 13.18
C ASP A 240 11.66 -5.68 14.40
N ALA A 241 10.56 -4.94 14.22
CA ALA A 241 9.88 -4.21 15.28
C ALA A 241 9.37 -5.13 16.39
N GLY A 242 8.73 -6.24 16.05
CA GLY A 242 8.23 -7.22 17.02
C GLY A 242 9.37 -7.86 17.82
N LEU A 243 10.47 -8.20 17.15
CA LEU A 243 11.65 -8.77 17.81
C LEU A 243 12.35 -7.75 18.73
N MET A 244 12.53 -6.51 18.27
CA MET A 244 13.08 -5.42 19.10
C MET A 244 12.21 -5.17 20.33
N LEU A 245 10.89 -5.07 20.15
CA LEU A 245 9.96 -4.84 21.25
C LEU A 245 10.08 -5.94 22.31
N LYS A 246 10.15 -7.20 21.90
CA LYS A 246 10.35 -8.34 22.78
C LYS A 246 11.67 -8.22 23.56
N GLN A 247 12.77 -7.94 22.87
CA GLN A 247 14.11 -7.84 23.49
C GLN A 247 14.20 -6.61 24.42
N ILE A 248 13.57 -5.49 24.10
CA ILE A 248 13.49 -4.31 24.96
C ILE A 248 12.82 -4.66 26.31
N ARG A 249 11.70 -5.40 26.27
CA ARG A 249 11.04 -5.85 27.51
C ARG A 249 11.84 -6.89 28.28
N GLN A 250 12.52 -7.79 27.57
CA GLN A 250 13.45 -8.77 28.19
C GLN A 250 14.66 -8.09 28.85
N ALA A 251 15.17 -7.02 28.28
CA ALA A 251 16.22 -6.19 28.88
C ALA A 251 15.75 -5.38 30.11
N GLY A 252 14.47 -5.49 30.47
CA GLY A 252 13.88 -4.85 31.66
C GLY A 252 13.42 -3.41 31.46
N PHE A 253 13.40 -2.89 30.23
CA PHE A 253 12.91 -1.55 29.97
C PHE A 253 11.38 -1.47 30.19
N LYS A 254 10.95 -0.49 31.00
CA LYS A 254 9.53 -0.28 31.37
C LYS A 254 8.91 0.96 30.72
N GLY A 255 9.72 1.78 30.04
CA GLY A 255 9.25 2.99 29.38
C GLY A 255 8.39 2.73 28.14
N ARG A 256 7.95 3.79 27.49
CA ARG A 256 7.13 3.72 26.29
C ARG A 256 7.91 3.22 25.09
N VAL A 257 7.21 2.54 24.18
CA VAL A 257 7.76 2.13 22.89
C VAL A 257 6.78 2.57 21.82
N PHE A 258 7.30 3.26 20.81
CA PHE A 258 6.53 3.80 19.69
C PHE A 258 6.99 3.19 18.36
N GLN A 259 6.08 3.17 17.41
CA GLN A 259 6.38 3.08 15.98
C GLN A 259 5.48 4.06 15.25
N VAL A 260 6.03 5.23 14.93
CA VAL A 260 5.27 6.31 14.31
C VAL A 260 4.99 6.04 12.83
N GLY A 261 5.69 5.13 12.19
CA GLY A 261 5.45 4.69 10.82
C GLY A 261 5.61 3.18 10.61
N GLY A 262 5.18 2.68 9.47
CA GLY A 262 5.21 1.24 9.15
C GLY A 262 4.08 0.47 9.83
N PRO A 263 2.83 0.62 9.35
CA PRO A 263 1.65 0.03 9.98
C PRO A 263 1.72 -1.49 9.95
N ALA A 264 1.74 -2.11 11.12
CA ALA A 264 1.85 -3.57 11.28
C ALA A 264 1.52 -4.02 12.70
N VAL A 265 0.61 -3.33 13.37
CA VAL A 265 0.36 -3.53 14.81
C VAL A 265 -0.01 -4.97 15.16
N ASP A 266 -0.84 -5.61 14.35
CA ASP A 266 -1.28 -6.99 14.60
C ASP A 266 -0.11 -7.99 14.49
N GLU A 267 0.76 -7.82 13.49
CA GLU A 267 1.97 -8.65 13.30
C GLU A 267 2.98 -8.44 14.43
N ILE A 268 3.13 -7.20 14.89
CA ILE A 268 4.02 -6.88 16.01
C ILE A 268 3.49 -7.50 17.31
N ILE A 269 2.15 -7.47 17.54
CA ILE A 269 1.52 -8.12 18.69
C ILE A 269 1.77 -9.63 18.65
N GLU A 270 1.62 -10.27 17.48
CA GLU A 270 1.86 -11.72 17.35
C GLU A 270 3.31 -12.09 17.71
N ILE A 271 4.29 -11.34 17.22
CA ILE A 271 5.72 -11.63 17.43
C ILE A 271 6.14 -11.31 18.87
N ALA A 272 5.74 -10.16 19.39
CA ALA A 272 6.14 -9.69 20.70
C ALA A 272 5.33 -10.34 21.85
N GLY A 273 4.11 -10.84 21.58
CA GLY A 273 3.22 -11.39 22.56
C GLY A 273 2.91 -10.38 23.69
N PRO A 274 2.98 -10.80 24.96
CA PRO A 274 2.72 -9.91 26.11
C PRO A 274 3.66 -8.69 26.19
N ALA A 275 4.81 -8.73 25.52
CA ALA A 275 5.74 -7.60 25.45
C ALA A 275 5.16 -6.38 24.68
N SER A 276 4.10 -6.61 23.89
CA SER A 276 3.41 -5.54 23.15
C SER A 276 2.54 -4.64 24.02
N ASP A 277 2.27 -4.98 25.26
CA ASP A 277 1.43 -4.15 26.13
C ASP A 277 2.05 -2.76 26.33
N GLY A 278 1.24 -1.71 26.13
CA GLY A 278 1.68 -0.31 26.13
C GLY A 278 2.47 0.14 24.88
N PHE A 279 2.63 -0.71 23.86
CA PHE A 279 3.19 -0.30 22.57
C PHE A 279 2.22 0.63 21.85
N MET A 280 2.74 1.71 21.26
CA MET A 280 1.93 2.69 20.54
C MET A 280 2.40 2.81 19.09
N THR A 281 1.45 2.86 18.16
CA THR A 281 1.78 2.80 16.74
C THR A 281 0.80 3.58 15.87
N TYR A 282 1.31 3.99 14.72
CA TYR A 282 0.56 4.52 13.61
C TYR A 282 -0.21 3.41 12.87
N ASP A 283 -1.42 3.74 12.42
CA ASP A 283 -2.19 2.93 11.48
C ASP A 283 -3.02 3.87 10.58
N PHE A 284 -3.41 3.40 9.40
CA PHE A 284 -4.20 4.18 8.46
C PHE A 284 -5.51 3.48 8.05
N ILE A 285 -5.79 2.29 8.58
CA ILE A 285 -7.04 1.58 8.28
C ILE A 285 -8.07 1.75 9.40
N ASP A 286 -9.30 1.99 9.01
CA ASP A 286 -10.46 1.83 9.87
C ASP A 286 -11.27 0.63 9.38
N TRP A 287 -11.15 -0.48 10.10
CA TRP A 287 -11.84 -1.72 9.77
C TRP A 287 -13.38 -1.62 9.90
N ASP A 288 -13.90 -0.51 10.44
CA ASP A 288 -15.34 -0.24 10.48
C ASP A 288 -15.87 0.45 9.21
N MET A 289 -15.00 0.92 8.33
CA MET A 289 -15.38 1.43 7.01
C MET A 289 -16.01 0.31 6.16
N PRO A 290 -17.07 0.63 5.37
CA PRO A 290 -17.90 -0.41 4.70
C PRO A 290 -17.09 -1.39 3.86
N LYS A 291 -16.26 -0.90 2.95
CA LYS A 291 -15.46 -1.79 2.08
C LYS A 291 -14.32 -2.47 2.83
N ALA A 292 -13.72 -1.83 3.83
CA ALA A 292 -12.70 -2.47 4.67
C ALA A 292 -13.28 -3.66 5.44
N LYS A 293 -14.49 -3.51 5.98
CA LYS A 293 -15.23 -4.58 6.68
C LYS A 293 -15.57 -5.75 5.75
N GLU A 294 -16.04 -5.45 4.54
CA GLU A 294 -16.31 -6.44 3.48
C GLU A 294 -15.04 -7.22 3.11
N LEU A 295 -13.93 -6.51 2.86
CA LEU A 295 -12.64 -7.12 2.52
C LEU A 295 -12.10 -7.98 3.66
N LYS A 296 -12.28 -7.56 4.91
CA LYS A 296 -11.92 -8.37 6.07
C LYS A 296 -12.68 -9.68 6.09
N ALA A 297 -14.00 -9.64 5.90
CA ALA A 297 -14.84 -10.83 5.86
C ALA A 297 -14.48 -11.77 4.69
N ALA A 298 -14.21 -11.21 3.49
CA ALA A 298 -13.78 -11.98 2.32
C ALA A 298 -12.40 -12.63 2.54
N TYR A 299 -11.47 -11.91 3.19
CA TYR A 299 -10.17 -12.44 3.55
C TYR A 299 -10.30 -13.63 4.51
N GLU A 300 -11.06 -13.45 5.61
CA GLU A 300 -11.27 -14.49 6.61
C GLU A 300 -11.96 -15.73 6.02
N ALA A 301 -12.88 -15.55 5.09
CA ALA A 301 -13.55 -16.64 4.38
C ALA A 301 -12.59 -17.45 3.48
N LYS A 302 -11.62 -16.78 2.86
CA LYS A 302 -10.68 -17.41 1.91
C LYS A 302 -9.44 -18.00 2.57
N TYR A 303 -8.90 -17.31 3.59
CA TYR A 303 -7.61 -17.64 4.21
C TYR A 303 -7.70 -18.06 5.67
N GLY A 304 -8.90 -18.03 6.27
CA GLY A 304 -9.12 -18.28 7.69
C GLY A 304 -8.96 -17.01 8.53
N LYS A 305 -9.42 -17.09 9.79
CA LYS A 305 -9.24 -16.00 10.75
C LYS A 305 -7.76 -15.85 11.10
N GLY A 306 -7.28 -14.64 11.12
CA GLY A 306 -5.90 -14.32 11.45
C GLY A 306 -5.62 -12.84 11.30
N ILE A 307 -4.34 -12.50 11.33
CA ILE A 307 -3.85 -11.13 11.13
C ILE A 307 -4.08 -10.71 9.69
N ILE A 308 -4.64 -9.52 9.54
CA ILE A 308 -4.85 -8.90 8.24
C ILE A 308 -4.10 -7.57 8.23
N SER A 309 -2.98 -7.55 7.53
CA SER A 309 -2.17 -6.34 7.41
C SER A 309 -2.95 -5.21 6.73
N PRO A 310 -2.82 -3.95 7.20
CA PRO A 310 -3.41 -2.76 6.57
C PRO A 310 -3.03 -2.58 5.10
N PHE A 311 -1.95 -3.19 4.64
CA PHE A 311 -1.57 -3.16 3.22
C PHE A 311 -2.55 -3.93 2.32
N MET A 312 -3.29 -4.91 2.82
CA MET A 312 -4.26 -5.61 1.98
C MET A 312 -5.34 -4.66 1.43
N PRO A 313 -6.09 -3.90 2.25
CA PRO A 313 -7.03 -2.91 1.70
C PRO A 313 -6.33 -1.75 0.97
N ALA A 314 -5.08 -1.40 1.31
CA ALA A 314 -4.35 -0.35 0.62
C ALA A 314 -4.02 -0.72 -0.84
N PHE A 315 -3.59 -1.95 -1.07
CA PHE A 315 -3.29 -2.43 -2.43
C PHE A 315 -4.56 -2.75 -3.22
N TYR A 316 -5.62 -3.19 -2.56
CA TYR A 316 -6.96 -3.24 -3.17
C TYR A 316 -7.37 -1.85 -3.69
N HIS A 317 -7.24 -0.82 -2.83
CA HIS A 317 -7.54 0.57 -3.19
C HIS A 317 -6.65 1.07 -4.35
N GLY A 318 -5.37 0.73 -4.36
CA GLY A 318 -4.45 1.08 -5.44
C GLY A 318 -4.87 0.54 -6.81
N VAL A 319 -5.29 -0.74 -6.87
CA VAL A 319 -5.83 -1.34 -8.11
C VAL A 319 -7.15 -0.68 -8.52
N ALA A 320 -8.05 -0.40 -7.56
CA ALA A 320 -9.32 0.25 -7.85
C ALA A 320 -9.13 1.69 -8.37
N LEU A 321 -8.19 2.44 -7.78
CA LEU A 321 -7.81 3.78 -8.22
C LEU A 321 -7.24 3.76 -9.66
N LEU A 322 -6.35 2.81 -9.96
CA LEU A 322 -5.82 2.62 -11.30
C LEU A 322 -6.93 2.28 -12.31
N ALA A 323 -7.84 1.40 -11.93
CA ALA A 323 -8.98 1.01 -12.77
C ALA A 323 -9.90 2.21 -13.08
N ASP A 324 -10.16 3.07 -12.09
CA ASP A 324 -10.92 4.30 -12.27
C ASP A 324 -10.19 5.27 -13.23
N ALA A 325 -8.87 5.43 -13.07
CA ALA A 325 -8.08 6.28 -13.94
C ALA A 325 -8.07 5.77 -15.41
N ILE A 326 -7.95 4.45 -15.63
CA ILE A 326 -8.05 3.84 -16.97
C ILE A 326 -9.42 4.11 -17.59
N LYS A 327 -10.51 3.97 -16.82
CA LYS A 327 -11.87 4.28 -17.27
C LYS A 327 -12.06 5.76 -17.62
N ARG A 328 -11.56 6.68 -16.80
CA ARG A 328 -11.60 8.13 -17.05
C ARG A 328 -10.78 8.55 -18.25
N ALA A 329 -9.62 7.91 -18.45
CA ALA A 329 -8.77 8.14 -19.60
C ALA A 329 -9.36 7.56 -20.90
N ASP A 330 -10.33 6.65 -20.79
CA ASP A 330 -10.82 5.80 -21.87
C ASP A 330 -9.67 5.19 -22.71
N SER A 331 -8.61 4.77 -22.03
CA SER A 331 -7.36 4.34 -22.66
C SER A 331 -6.50 3.52 -21.70
N ILE A 332 -5.66 2.64 -22.25
CA ILE A 332 -4.54 1.99 -21.54
C ILE A 332 -3.19 2.62 -21.89
N GLU A 333 -3.16 3.75 -22.60
CA GLU A 333 -1.94 4.50 -22.85
C GLU A 333 -1.50 5.25 -21.59
N THR A 334 -0.26 5.00 -21.17
CA THR A 334 0.25 5.42 -19.85
C THR A 334 0.24 6.94 -19.65
N ASP A 335 0.52 7.72 -20.68
CA ASP A 335 0.43 9.19 -20.60
C ASP A 335 -0.99 9.67 -20.30
N LYS A 336 -2.01 9.08 -20.96
CA LYS A 336 -3.43 9.43 -20.72
C LYS A 336 -3.91 8.99 -19.35
N VAL A 337 -3.50 7.79 -18.89
CA VAL A 337 -3.86 7.28 -17.57
C VAL A 337 -3.18 8.10 -16.47
N ARG A 338 -1.91 8.48 -16.65
CA ARG A 338 -1.20 9.40 -15.74
C ARG A 338 -1.95 10.74 -15.62
N ASP A 339 -2.35 11.33 -16.75
CA ASP A 339 -3.08 12.61 -16.77
C ASP A 339 -4.45 12.49 -16.09
N ALA A 340 -5.10 11.32 -16.16
CA ALA A 340 -6.33 11.02 -15.43
C ALA A 340 -6.09 10.84 -13.93
N LEU A 341 -4.98 10.19 -13.54
CA LEU A 341 -4.56 10.09 -12.14
C LEU A 341 -4.25 11.48 -11.54
N ASP A 342 -3.51 12.32 -12.25
CA ASP A 342 -3.17 13.68 -11.78
C ASP A 342 -4.40 14.55 -11.51
N LYS A 343 -5.53 14.28 -12.17
CA LYS A 343 -6.81 14.97 -12.01
C LYS A 343 -7.74 14.30 -10.99
N MET A 344 -7.30 13.21 -10.33
CA MET A 344 -8.13 12.52 -9.35
C MET A 344 -8.33 13.42 -8.12
N ASP A 345 -9.59 13.59 -7.73
CA ASP A 345 -10.01 14.27 -6.51
C ASP A 345 -11.25 13.59 -5.96
N GLY A 346 -11.29 13.36 -4.65
CA GLY A 346 -12.42 12.79 -3.96
C GLY A 346 -12.74 11.33 -4.26
N PHE A 347 -11.77 10.54 -4.79
CA PHE A 347 -11.97 9.11 -5.02
C PHE A 347 -12.26 8.37 -3.72
N ASP A 348 -13.39 7.67 -3.66
CA ASP A 348 -13.85 6.94 -2.48
C ASP A 348 -14.52 5.62 -2.88
N ILE A 349 -14.03 4.54 -2.31
CA ILE A 349 -14.61 3.19 -2.43
C ILE A 349 -14.99 2.60 -1.06
N GLY A 350 -15.12 3.44 -0.03
CA GLY A 350 -15.50 3.02 1.32
C GLY A 350 -14.40 2.33 2.11
N ILE A 351 -13.11 2.63 1.81
CA ILE A 351 -11.95 2.17 2.60
C ILE A 351 -11.41 3.31 3.47
N TYR A 352 -11.18 4.49 2.89
CA TYR A 352 -10.56 5.64 3.57
C TYR A 352 -11.45 6.86 3.65
N GLY A 353 -12.62 6.85 3.00
CA GLY A 353 -13.34 8.04 2.62
C GLY A 353 -12.74 8.72 1.38
N PRO A 354 -13.21 9.93 1.03
CA PRO A 354 -12.69 10.67 -0.11
C PRO A 354 -11.20 10.98 0.05
N VAL A 355 -10.39 10.61 -0.93
CA VAL A 355 -8.95 10.87 -0.96
C VAL A 355 -8.59 11.85 -2.06
N LYS A 356 -7.47 12.54 -1.91
CA LYS A 356 -6.94 13.49 -2.91
C LYS A 356 -5.43 13.43 -2.96
N TRP A 357 -4.87 13.94 -4.07
CA TRP A 357 -3.43 14.13 -4.17
C TRP A 357 -2.96 15.39 -3.45
N THR A 358 -1.81 15.27 -2.80
CA THR A 358 -1.06 16.35 -2.16
C THR A 358 0.44 16.17 -2.42
N GLY A 359 1.27 16.94 -1.76
CA GLY A 359 2.73 16.77 -1.74
C GLY A 359 3.50 17.82 -2.53
N LYS A 360 2.83 18.77 -3.21
CA LYS A 360 3.53 19.79 -4.03
C LYS A 360 4.54 20.61 -3.21
N GLU A 361 4.22 20.95 -1.98
CA GLU A 361 5.13 21.71 -1.12
C GLU A 361 6.31 20.87 -0.64
N THR A 362 6.08 19.58 -0.36
CA THR A 362 7.09 18.67 0.19
C THR A 362 7.94 18.02 -0.90
N TYR A 363 7.31 17.60 -2.02
CA TYR A 363 7.94 16.79 -3.08
C TYR A 363 8.02 17.51 -4.42
N GLY A 364 7.45 18.71 -4.55
CA GLY A 364 7.38 19.45 -5.81
C GLY A 364 6.25 18.99 -6.74
N ILE A 365 5.50 17.94 -6.37
CA ILE A 365 4.42 17.34 -7.18
C ILE A 365 3.27 16.85 -6.31
N ASN A 366 2.02 16.97 -6.80
CA ASN A 366 0.82 16.48 -6.13
C ASN A 366 0.53 15.03 -6.53
N ARG A 367 1.30 14.07 -6.01
CA ARG A 367 1.13 12.63 -6.24
C ARG A 367 1.28 11.79 -4.97
N GLN A 368 1.18 12.43 -3.83
CA GLN A 368 1.07 11.85 -2.51
C GLN A 368 -0.40 11.73 -2.15
N LEU A 369 -0.91 10.52 -1.93
CA LEU A 369 -2.28 10.35 -1.45
C LEU A 369 -2.40 10.85 -0.01
N LEU A 370 -3.40 11.68 0.26
CA LEU A 370 -3.73 12.18 1.59
C LEU A 370 -4.95 11.44 2.13
N MET A 371 -4.78 10.76 3.27
CA MET A 371 -5.82 9.98 3.93
C MET A 371 -5.79 10.16 5.44
N GLN A 372 -6.88 9.80 6.11
CA GLN A 372 -6.93 9.73 7.56
C GLN A 372 -5.95 8.68 8.11
N TYR A 373 -5.53 8.90 9.36
CA TYR A 373 -4.67 7.94 10.08
C TYR A 373 -4.95 7.99 11.58
N PHE A 374 -4.41 7.02 12.29
CA PHE A 374 -4.65 6.83 13.72
C PHE A 374 -3.34 6.68 14.46
N PHE A 375 -3.31 7.09 15.71
CA PHE A 375 -2.33 6.67 16.68
C PHE A 375 -3.04 5.80 17.72
N SER A 376 -2.53 4.62 17.94
CA SER A 376 -3.18 3.56 18.72
C SER A 376 -2.25 3.05 19.81
N GLU A 377 -2.81 2.50 20.88
CA GLU A 377 -2.08 1.85 21.98
C GLU A 377 -2.54 0.40 22.11
N VAL A 378 -1.61 -0.52 22.32
CA VAL A 378 -1.92 -1.91 22.63
C VAL A 378 -2.16 -2.05 24.12
N LYS A 379 -3.33 -2.57 24.51
CA LYS A 379 -3.71 -2.85 25.89
C LYS A 379 -4.31 -4.25 26.04
N GLY A 380 -3.64 -5.12 26.79
CA GLY A 380 -4.09 -6.50 26.95
C GLY A 380 -4.24 -7.23 25.61
N GLY A 381 -3.34 -7.02 24.66
CA GLY A 381 -3.39 -7.60 23.31
C GLY A 381 -4.46 -7.01 22.39
N LYS A 382 -5.15 -5.92 22.78
CA LYS A 382 -6.15 -5.22 21.97
C LYS A 382 -5.63 -3.86 21.51
N ILE A 383 -5.98 -3.47 20.30
CA ILE A 383 -5.62 -2.17 19.70
C ILE A 383 -6.68 -1.15 20.11
N ILE A 384 -6.26 -0.09 20.80
CA ILE A 384 -7.11 1.01 21.23
C ILE A 384 -6.70 2.27 20.46
N LYS A 385 -7.57 2.78 19.61
CA LYS A 385 -7.35 4.06 18.90
C LYS A 385 -7.38 5.21 19.92
N VAL A 386 -6.22 5.83 20.17
CA VAL A 386 -6.12 6.94 21.14
C VAL A 386 -6.29 8.31 20.48
N LYS A 387 -5.97 8.41 19.19
CA LYS A 387 -6.18 9.63 18.41
C LYS A 387 -6.44 9.31 16.95
N LYS A 388 -7.46 9.95 16.37
CA LYS A 388 -7.69 10.02 14.93
C LYS A 388 -7.19 11.36 14.41
N PHE A 389 -6.47 11.32 13.29
CA PHE A 389 -6.05 12.50 12.53
C PHE A 389 -6.77 12.47 11.17
N THR A 390 -7.38 13.58 10.83
CA THR A 390 -8.02 13.79 9.52
C THR A 390 -7.21 14.81 8.74
N PRO A 391 -7.01 14.61 7.42
CA PRO A 391 -6.30 15.55 6.55
C PRO A 391 -6.90 16.95 6.56
#